data_01f9a99e9d11fbb631c907894dcab007
#
_entry.id   01f9a99e9d11fbb631c907894dcab007
#
_cell.length_a   1.000
_cell.length_b   1.000
_cell.length_c   1.000
_cell.angle_alpha   90.00
_cell.angle_beta   90.00
_cell.angle_gamma   90.00
#
_symmetry.space_group_name_H-M   'P 1'
#
loop_
_entity.id
_entity.type
_entity.pdbx_description
1 polymer ?
#
loop_
_entity_poly.entity_id
_entity_poly.type
_entity_poly.pdbx_seq_one_letter_code
_entity_poly.pdbx_strand_id
1 'polypeptide(L)'
;MTEAPIRDGLPKGFRSAELGWPELERIPHPPHRIPLLGDVVGVNRRTPLQDSLRHARRLGPVFRRKAFGKEFVFVWGARHTADLADESRFAKHVGLGIANLRPVAGDGLFTAYNHEPNWQLAHDVLAPGFSREAMAGYHPMMLSVARRLTEHWDRAASAGRTVDVPGDMTKLTLETIARTGFGHDFGSFERSRPHPFVTAMVGTLTYAQRLNAVPFPLAPLLLHGASRRNAADIAYLNRTVDELVRSRRAAGGGDGDLLDRMLWTAHPETGERLADRNVRRQVITFLVAGHETTSGALSFALHYLSRHPEVAARARAEVDRVWADAAEPAYEQVARLRYVRRVLDESLRLWPTAPAFAREAREDTVLAGEHPMRRGAWALVLTPMLHRDPEVWGADAERFDPDRFEAPAVRSRAPHTFKPFGTGARACIGRQFALHEATLVLGLLLRRYELRPDPAYRLRVTERLTLMPEGLRLRPERRTPVREPASDLRRPVPGAGD
;
A
#
# COMPACT_ATOMS: atom_id res chain seq x y z
N MET A 1 13.79 -31.10 -14.78
CA MET A 1 14.44 -31.23 -13.47
C MET A 1 13.43 -30.78 -12.43
N THR A 2 12.86 -31.72 -11.72
CA THR A 2 11.91 -31.50 -10.62
C THR A 2 12.66 -30.88 -9.46
N GLU A 3 12.35 -29.62 -9.12
CA GLU A 3 12.87 -28.96 -7.92
C GLU A 3 12.43 -29.77 -6.69
N ALA A 4 13.41 -30.17 -5.88
CA ALA A 4 13.17 -30.76 -4.57
C ALA A 4 12.31 -29.81 -3.72
N PRO A 5 11.39 -30.32 -2.89
CA PRO A 5 10.61 -29.48 -1.98
C PRO A 5 11.57 -28.74 -1.06
N ILE A 6 11.33 -27.43 -0.88
CA ILE A 6 12.06 -26.54 0.02
C ILE A 6 12.05 -27.16 1.43
N ARG A 7 13.09 -27.93 1.74
CA ARG A 7 13.41 -28.45 3.09
C ARG A 7 14.33 -27.52 3.86
N ASP A 8 14.53 -26.32 3.38
CA ASP A 8 15.22 -25.32 4.18
C ASP A 8 14.25 -24.80 5.21
N GLY A 9 14.55 -25.19 6.43
CA GLY A 9 13.79 -24.83 7.64
C GLY A 9 13.56 -23.34 7.72
N LEU A 10 12.59 -22.95 8.55
CA LEU A 10 12.27 -21.58 8.91
C LEU A 10 13.53 -20.73 8.97
N PRO A 11 13.50 -19.48 8.42
CA PRO A 11 14.64 -18.56 8.53
C PRO A 11 15.11 -18.54 9.99
N LYS A 12 16.42 -18.65 10.22
CA LYS A 12 17.01 -18.51 11.53
C LYS A 12 16.43 -17.27 12.18
N GLY A 13 15.96 -17.33 13.42
CA GLY A 13 15.34 -16.20 14.11
C GLY A 13 13.95 -16.46 14.69
N PHE A 14 13.52 -17.74 14.76
CA PHE A 14 12.20 -18.09 15.26
C PHE A 14 12.13 -18.53 16.71
N ARG A 15 13.25 -18.81 17.36
CA ARG A 15 13.32 -19.07 18.80
C ARG A 15 13.77 -17.81 19.52
N SER A 16 13.31 -17.60 20.76
CA SER A 16 13.63 -16.40 21.55
C SER A 16 15.14 -16.10 21.63
N ALA A 17 15.97 -17.13 21.73
CA ALA A 17 17.43 -17.01 21.73
C ALA A 17 18.02 -16.60 20.36
N GLU A 18 17.25 -16.74 19.28
CA GLU A 18 17.68 -16.45 17.90
C GLU A 18 17.21 -15.06 17.45
N LEU A 19 16.38 -14.34 18.23
CA LEU A 19 15.93 -12.99 17.90
C LEU A 19 17.04 -11.93 18.01
N GLY A 20 18.18 -12.27 18.62
CA GLY A 20 19.31 -11.36 18.75
C GLY A 20 19.09 -10.17 19.68
N TRP A 21 18.13 -10.24 20.60
CA TRP A 21 17.86 -9.24 21.63
C TRP A 21 18.41 -9.70 22.98
N PRO A 22 19.58 -9.23 23.44
CA PRO A 22 20.20 -9.70 24.70
C PRO A 22 19.32 -9.52 25.93
N GLU A 23 18.53 -8.43 25.98
CA GLU A 23 17.66 -8.10 27.08
C GLU A 23 16.16 -8.33 26.77
N LEU A 24 15.86 -9.32 25.91
CA LEU A 24 14.50 -9.60 25.47
C LEU A 24 13.49 -9.73 26.63
N GLU A 25 13.90 -10.35 27.74
CA GLU A 25 13.03 -10.57 28.90
C GLU A 25 12.63 -9.28 29.63
N ARG A 26 13.39 -8.20 29.47
CA ARG A 26 13.06 -6.87 30.01
C ARG A 26 12.03 -6.12 29.15
N ILE A 27 11.85 -6.54 27.89
CA ILE A 27 10.88 -5.90 26.99
C ILE A 27 9.46 -6.28 27.43
N PRO A 28 8.57 -5.30 27.69
CA PRO A 28 7.19 -5.54 28.12
C PRO A 28 6.42 -6.43 27.14
N HIS A 29 5.50 -7.23 27.66
CA HIS A 29 4.62 -8.09 26.88
C HIS A 29 3.18 -8.07 27.43
N PRO A 30 2.17 -8.48 26.63
CA PRO A 30 0.80 -8.58 27.11
C PRO A 30 0.68 -9.47 28.36
N PRO A 31 -0.21 -9.14 29.29
CA PRO A 31 -0.51 -10.01 30.42
C PRO A 31 -1.16 -11.32 29.93
N HIS A 32 -1.19 -12.32 30.80
CA HIS A 32 -1.84 -13.62 30.54
C HIS A 32 -1.22 -14.44 29.40
N ARG A 33 0.11 -14.44 29.33
CA ARG A 33 0.85 -15.32 28.42
C ARG A 33 0.65 -16.79 28.81
N ILE A 34 0.11 -17.59 27.89
CA ILE A 34 -0.06 -19.03 28.09
C ILE A 34 1.25 -19.76 27.74
N PRO A 35 1.76 -20.65 28.62
CA PRO A 35 2.91 -21.48 28.29
C PRO A 35 2.71 -22.18 26.94
N LEU A 36 3.74 -22.26 26.12
CA LEU A 36 3.79 -22.83 24.76
C LEU A 36 2.98 -22.07 23.71
N LEU A 37 1.78 -21.58 24.02
CA LEU A 37 0.91 -20.86 23.07
C LEU A 37 1.28 -19.39 22.92
N GLY A 38 1.74 -18.74 24.00
CA GLY A 38 2.09 -17.31 24.02
C GLY A 38 0.91 -16.40 24.33
N ASP A 39 0.93 -15.19 23.73
CA ASP A 39 -0.02 -14.09 23.97
C ASP A 39 -1.26 -14.25 23.09
N VAL A 40 -1.98 -15.38 23.24
CA VAL A 40 -3.12 -15.73 22.38
C VAL A 40 -4.47 -15.42 23.03
N VAL A 41 -4.50 -15.01 24.30
CA VAL A 41 -5.74 -14.67 25.02
C VAL A 41 -6.34 -13.40 24.45
N GLY A 42 -7.61 -13.45 24.08
CA GLY A 42 -8.35 -12.30 23.55
C GLY A 42 -7.90 -11.81 22.17
N VAL A 43 -7.04 -12.56 21.48
CA VAL A 43 -6.58 -12.20 20.13
C VAL A 43 -7.69 -12.47 19.09
N ASN A 44 -8.09 -11.42 18.41
CA ASN A 44 -8.93 -11.57 17.22
C ASN A 44 -8.08 -12.03 16.03
N ARG A 45 -8.26 -13.27 15.61
CA ARG A 45 -7.50 -13.85 14.48
C ARG A 45 -7.73 -13.15 13.13
N ARG A 46 -8.79 -12.34 13.01
CA ARG A 46 -9.09 -11.57 11.80
C ARG A 46 -8.39 -10.20 11.80
N THR A 47 -8.06 -9.68 12.99
CA THR A 47 -7.48 -8.34 13.18
C THR A 47 -6.31 -8.35 14.16
N PRO A 48 -5.28 -9.21 13.94
CA PRO A 48 -4.16 -9.37 14.88
C PRO A 48 -3.29 -8.12 15.02
N LEU A 49 -3.23 -7.28 13.99
CA LEU A 49 -2.53 -6.01 14.04
C LEU A 49 -3.28 -5.01 14.93
N GLN A 50 -4.60 -4.87 14.76
CA GLN A 50 -5.40 -3.97 15.60
C GLN A 50 -5.32 -4.38 17.07
N ASP A 51 -5.17 -5.67 17.37
CA ASP A 51 -4.85 -6.14 18.73
C ASP A 51 -3.47 -5.64 19.17
N SER A 52 -2.48 -5.68 18.28
CA SER A 52 -1.14 -5.16 18.60
C SER A 52 -1.16 -3.65 18.86
N LEU A 53 -2.00 -2.87 18.16
CA LEU A 53 -2.17 -1.44 18.41
C LEU A 53 -2.77 -1.18 19.82
N ARG A 54 -3.71 -2.02 20.27
CA ARG A 54 -4.25 -1.92 21.64
C ARG A 54 -3.18 -2.20 22.70
N HIS A 55 -2.34 -3.19 22.46
CA HIS A 55 -1.21 -3.50 23.35
C HIS A 55 -0.15 -2.40 23.34
N ALA A 56 0.19 -1.86 22.18
CA ALA A 56 1.15 -0.77 22.01
C ALA A 56 0.83 0.45 22.89
N ARG A 57 -0.46 0.84 22.96
CA ARG A 57 -0.92 1.96 23.79
C ARG A 57 -0.69 1.75 25.30
N ARG A 58 -0.62 0.49 25.74
CA ARG A 58 -0.49 0.12 27.17
C ARG A 58 0.93 -0.22 27.57
N LEU A 59 1.70 -0.80 26.65
CA LEU A 59 3.02 -1.36 26.92
C LEU A 59 4.17 -0.42 26.56
N GLY A 60 3.87 0.68 25.85
CA GLY A 60 4.87 1.66 25.46
C GLY A 60 5.47 1.41 24.07
N PRO A 61 6.52 2.19 23.69
CA PRO A 61 7.03 2.27 22.33
C PRO A 61 7.82 1.03 21.87
N VAL A 62 8.28 0.20 22.81
CA VAL A 62 8.93 -1.08 22.52
C VAL A 62 8.25 -2.18 23.35
N PHE A 63 7.69 -3.17 22.69
CA PHE A 63 7.07 -4.32 23.36
C PHE A 63 7.19 -5.58 22.52
N ARG A 64 7.04 -6.72 23.17
CA ARG A 64 7.10 -8.02 22.49
C ARG A 64 5.79 -8.78 22.57
N ARG A 65 5.54 -9.61 21.57
CA ARG A 65 4.46 -10.60 21.55
C ARG A 65 5.00 -11.95 21.13
N LYS A 66 4.44 -12.99 21.76
CA LYS A 66 4.74 -14.37 21.39
C LYS A 66 3.45 -15.06 20.97
N ALA A 67 3.45 -15.78 19.86
CA ALA A 67 2.32 -16.57 19.40
C ALA A 67 2.81 -17.85 18.73
N PHE A 68 2.39 -19.01 19.24
CA PHE A 68 2.71 -20.31 18.68
C PHE A 68 4.20 -20.56 18.45
N GLY A 69 5.04 -20.18 19.41
CA GLY A 69 6.49 -20.31 19.34
C GLY A 69 7.20 -19.22 18.53
N LYS A 70 6.46 -18.34 17.86
CA LYS A 70 6.99 -17.18 17.14
C LYS A 70 6.98 -15.97 18.05
N GLU A 71 8.07 -15.23 18.12
CA GLU A 71 8.17 -14.02 18.93
C GLU A 71 8.50 -12.81 18.06
N PHE A 72 7.92 -11.65 18.38
CA PHE A 72 8.03 -10.42 17.63
C PHE A 72 8.33 -9.28 18.58
N VAL A 73 9.28 -8.43 18.26
CA VAL A 73 9.49 -7.14 18.91
C VAL A 73 8.84 -6.07 18.05
N PHE A 74 7.88 -5.35 18.63
CA PHE A 74 7.19 -4.24 18.03
C PHE A 74 7.78 -2.93 18.51
N VAL A 75 7.91 -1.99 17.59
CA VAL A 75 8.46 -0.67 17.86
C VAL A 75 7.55 0.39 17.28
N TRP A 76 7.39 1.52 17.98
CA TRP A 76 6.76 2.73 17.47
C TRP A 76 7.36 3.94 18.20
N GLY A 77 6.91 5.14 17.86
CA GLY A 77 7.50 6.38 18.39
C GLY A 77 8.58 6.95 17.48
N ALA A 78 8.65 8.27 17.45
CA ALA A 78 9.49 9.02 16.52
C ALA A 78 10.97 8.70 16.67
N ARG A 79 11.48 8.69 17.93
CA ARG A 79 12.90 8.45 18.25
C ARG A 79 13.36 7.06 17.78
N HIS A 80 12.60 6.02 18.12
CA HIS A 80 12.92 4.66 17.75
C HIS A 80 12.86 4.43 16.22
N THR A 81 11.86 5.03 15.57
CA THR A 81 11.69 4.90 14.13
C THR A 81 12.76 5.67 13.36
N ALA A 82 13.18 6.84 13.86
CA ALA A 82 14.29 7.60 13.29
C ALA A 82 15.60 6.80 13.34
N ASP A 83 15.87 6.15 14.47
CA ASP A 83 17.06 5.31 14.64
C ASP A 83 17.02 4.08 13.70
N LEU A 84 15.89 3.38 13.62
CA LEU A 84 15.69 2.26 12.68
C LEU A 84 15.73 2.68 11.20
N ALA A 85 15.60 3.97 10.89
CA ALA A 85 15.71 4.48 9.53
C ALA A 85 17.15 4.73 9.09
N ASP A 86 18.12 4.67 10.00
CA ASP A 86 19.53 4.76 9.68
C ASP A 86 20.00 3.51 8.92
N GLU A 87 20.27 3.66 7.62
CA GLU A 87 20.63 2.54 6.74
C GLU A 87 22.08 2.07 6.93
N SER A 88 22.94 2.85 7.58
CA SER A 88 24.28 2.39 7.94
C SER A 88 24.23 1.29 9.00
N ARG A 89 23.24 1.37 9.91
CA ARG A 89 23.07 0.46 11.05
C ARG A 89 22.00 -0.60 10.82
N PHE A 90 20.97 -0.28 10.05
CA PHE A 90 19.80 -1.15 9.88
C PHE A 90 19.47 -1.40 8.41
N ALA A 91 19.05 -2.62 8.11
CA ALA A 91 18.57 -3.04 6.81
C ALA A 91 17.09 -3.41 6.85
N LYS A 92 16.46 -3.58 5.69
CA LYS A 92 15.12 -4.18 5.62
C LYS A 92 15.17 -5.61 6.16
N HIS A 93 14.18 -6.00 6.96
CA HIS A 93 13.94 -7.39 7.31
C HIS A 93 12.72 -7.94 6.55
N VAL A 94 12.86 -9.13 5.96
CA VAL A 94 11.74 -9.85 5.33
C VAL A 94 11.10 -10.73 6.41
N GLY A 95 10.18 -10.13 7.18
CA GLY A 95 9.46 -10.83 8.26
C GLY A 95 8.51 -11.91 7.74
N LEU A 96 7.96 -12.70 8.66
CA LEU A 96 7.10 -13.85 8.38
C LEU A 96 6.00 -13.61 7.36
N GLY A 97 5.25 -12.52 7.52
CA GLY A 97 4.12 -12.21 6.64
C GLY A 97 4.55 -12.08 5.18
N ILE A 98 5.70 -11.42 4.95
CA ILE A 98 6.26 -11.21 3.62
C ILE A 98 6.96 -12.49 3.13
N ALA A 99 7.67 -13.21 4.00
CA ALA A 99 8.35 -14.46 3.65
C ALA A 99 7.35 -15.51 3.12
N ASN A 100 6.14 -15.56 3.65
CA ASN A 100 5.09 -16.47 3.17
C ASN A 100 4.60 -16.17 1.74
N LEU A 101 4.96 -15.04 1.14
CA LEU A 101 4.69 -14.70 -0.26
C LEU A 101 5.80 -15.16 -1.21
N ARG A 102 6.96 -15.56 -0.69
CA ARG A 102 8.10 -15.98 -1.53
C ARG A 102 7.81 -17.17 -2.46
N PRO A 103 6.92 -18.11 -2.15
CA PRO A 103 6.54 -19.16 -3.11
C PRO A 103 6.01 -18.60 -4.44
N VAL A 104 5.38 -17.43 -4.44
CA VAL A 104 4.86 -16.78 -5.65
C VAL A 104 5.72 -15.61 -6.13
N ALA A 105 6.21 -14.77 -5.22
CA ALA A 105 6.97 -13.56 -5.57
C ALA A 105 8.50 -13.74 -5.54
N GLY A 106 9.00 -14.85 -4.99
CA GLY A 106 10.42 -15.20 -4.97
C GLY A 106 11.32 -14.09 -4.42
N ASP A 107 12.32 -13.72 -5.20
CA ASP A 107 13.26 -12.61 -5.00
C ASP A 107 12.83 -11.32 -5.74
N GLY A 108 11.53 -11.11 -5.93
CA GLY A 108 11.00 -9.83 -6.41
C GLY A 108 11.32 -8.69 -5.44
N LEU A 109 11.22 -7.44 -5.90
CA LEU A 109 11.62 -6.24 -5.13
C LEU A 109 11.05 -6.20 -3.71
N PHE A 110 9.81 -6.71 -3.52
CA PHE A 110 9.16 -6.68 -2.21
C PHE A 110 9.64 -7.78 -1.27
N THR A 111 9.93 -8.98 -1.79
CA THR A 111 10.21 -10.21 -1.01
C THR A 111 11.67 -10.64 -0.98
N ALA A 112 12.54 -9.99 -1.76
CA ALA A 112 13.97 -10.31 -1.79
C ALA A 112 14.66 -10.05 -0.43
N TYR A 113 15.51 -11.00 -0.02
CA TYR A 113 16.41 -10.82 1.12
C TYR A 113 17.58 -9.87 0.76
N ASN A 114 18.24 -9.33 1.78
CA ASN A 114 19.33 -8.36 1.57
C ASN A 114 20.56 -8.94 0.87
N HIS A 115 20.77 -10.25 0.94
CA HIS A 115 21.90 -10.95 0.30
C HIS A 115 21.60 -11.40 -1.15
N GLU A 116 20.35 -11.24 -1.61
CA GLU A 116 19.97 -11.68 -2.96
C GLU A 116 20.32 -10.59 -3.99
N PRO A 117 21.19 -10.87 -4.99
CA PRO A 117 21.69 -9.85 -5.92
C PRO A 117 20.59 -9.31 -6.86
N ASN A 118 19.58 -10.12 -7.16
CA ASN A 118 18.50 -9.72 -8.05
C ASN A 118 17.69 -8.53 -7.57
N TRP A 119 17.75 -8.19 -6.26
CA TRP A 119 17.07 -7.00 -5.78
C TRP A 119 17.69 -5.74 -6.36
N GLN A 120 19.03 -5.61 -6.27
CA GLN A 120 19.74 -4.43 -6.75
C GLN A 120 19.58 -4.29 -8.27
N LEU A 121 19.82 -5.39 -9.00
CA LEU A 121 19.67 -5.43 -10.45
C LEU A 121 18.25 -4.99 -10.89
N ALA A 122 17.21 -5.54 -10.28
CA ALA A 122 15.84 -5.18 -10.60
C ALA A 122 15.50 -3.74 -10.21
N HIS A 123 16.00 -3.26 -9.06
CA HIS A 123 15.79 -1.90 -8.61
C HIS A 123 16.37 -0.89 -9.60
N ASP A 124 17.61 -1.09 -10.01
CA ASP A 124 18.32 -0.14 -10.89
C ASP A 124 17.75 -0.12 -12.31
N VAL A 125 17.33 -1.28 -12.82
CA VAL A 125 16.64 -1.38 -14.11
C VAL A 125 15.26 -0.71 -14.07
N LEU A 126 14.53 -0.82 -12.95
CA LEU A 126 13.13 -0.39 -12.86
C LEU A 126 12.94 1.02 -12.31
N ALA A 127 13.86 1.53 -11.48
CA ALA A 127 13.72 2.85 -10.86
C ALA A 127 13.48 3.99 -11.87
N PRO A 128 14.12 4.04 -13.05
CA PRO A 128 13.82 5.05 -14.06
C PRO A 128 12.37 5.03 -14.56
N GLY A 129 11.69 3.86 -14.52
CA GLY A 129 10.26 3.71 -14.84
C GLY A 129 9.32 4.41 -13.84
N PHE A 130 9.83 4.94 -12.73
CA PHE A 130 9.09 5.71 -11.74
C PHE A 130 9.56 7.17 -11.65
N SER A 131 10.32 7.64 -12.65
CA SER A 131 10.69 9.05 -12.79
C SER A 131 9.46 9.92 -13.07
N ARG A 132 9.62 11.24 -12.91
CA ARG A 132 8.56 12.21 -13.24
C ARG A 132 8.11 12.10 -14.70
N GLU A 133 9.04 11.89 -15.61
CA GLU A 133 8.78 11.73 -17.03
C GLU A 133 7.97 10.45 -17.33
N ALA A 134 8.37 9.31 -16.73
CA ALA A 134 7.60 8.08 -16.82
C ALA A 134 6.18 8.24 -16.28
N MET A 135 6.02 8.95 -15.15
CA MET A 135 4.70 9.24 -14.58
C MET A 135 3.82 10.08 -15.51
N ALA A 136 4.40 11.06 -16.21
CA ALA A 136 3.67 11.84 -17.22
C ALA A 136 3.24 10.94 -18.40
N GLY A 137 4.09 10.01 -18.81
CA GLY A 137 3.74 9.01 -19.84
C GLY A 137 2.62 8.05 -19.43
N TYR A 138 2.51 7.68 -18.16
CA TYR A 138 1.44 6.81 -17.67
C TYR A 138 0.09 7.52 -17.47
N HIS A 139 0.11 8.84 -17.33
CA HIS A 139 -1.09 9.63 -17.01
C HIS A 139 -2.27 9.41 -17.99
N PRO A 140 -2.11 9.37 -19.33
CA PRO A 140 -3.23 9.13 -20.23
C PRO A 140 -3.92 7.78 -20.01
N MET A 141 -3.14 6.73 -19.68
CA MET A 141 -3.68 5.42 -19.38
C MET A 141 -4.42 5.41 -18.04
N MET A 142 -3.85 6.03 -16.98
CA MET A 142 -4.51 6.21 -15.69
C MET A 142 -5.86 6.94 -15.85
N LEU A 143 -5.90 7.99 -16.67
CA LEU A 143 -7.11 8.74 -16.97
C LEU A 143 -8.14 7.88 -17.72
N SER A 144 -7.70 7.08 -18.69
CA SER A 144 -8.55 6.13 -19.41
C SER A 144 -9.23 5.12 -18.48
N VAL A 145 -8.48 4.55 -17.53
CA VAL A 145 -9.04 3.61 -16.55
C VAL A 145 -9.98 4.31 -15.58
N ALA A 146 -9.62 5.52 -15.13
CA ALA A 146 -10.48 6.31 -14.25
C ALA A 146 -11.81 6.70 -14.92
N ARG A 147 -11.84 6.88 -16.27
CA ARG A 147 -13.09 7.07 -17.01
C ARG A 147 -14.00 5.85 -16.92
N ARG A 148 -13.48 4.63 -17.06
CA ARG A 148 -14.28 3.41 -16.90
C ARG A 148 -14.92 3.33 -15.50
N LEU A 149 -14.20 3.74 -14.46
CA LEU A 149 -14.75 3.85 -13.12
C LEU A 149 -15.90 4.87 -13.07
N THR A 150 -15.70 6.08 -13.61
CA THR A 150 -16.75 7.12 -13.58
C THR A 150 -17.98 6.72 -14.40
N GLU A 151 -17.82 6.07 -15.53
CA GLU A 151 -18.93 5.51 -16.31
C GLU A 151 -19.68 4.43 -15.51
N HIS A 152 -18.97 3.57 -14.78
CA HIS A 152 -19.57 2.59 -13.90
C HIS A 152 -20.39 3.27 -12.77
N TRP A 153 -19.84 4.31 -12.15
CA TRP A 153 -20.51 5.06 -11.09
C TRP A 153 -21.66 5.91 -11.62
N ASP A 154 -21.58 6.42 -12.84
CA ASP A 154 -22.70 7.14 -13.49
C ASP A 154 -23.95 6.28 -13.65
N ARG A 155 -23.75 5.00 -14.03
CA ARG A 155 -24.88 4.04 -14.10
C ARG A 155 -25.49 3.78 -12.72
N ALA A 156 -24.68 3.75 -11.68
CA ALA A 156 -25.16 3.62 -10.30
C ALA A 156 -25.90 4.88 -9.83
N ALA A 157 -25.34 6.07 -10.09
CA ALA A 157 -25.93 7.36 -9.74
C ALA A 157 -27.28 7.57 -10.41
N SER A 158 -27.37 7.31 -11.73
CA SER A 158 -28.63 7.43 -12.49
C SER A 158 -29.72 6.47 -12.01
N ALA A 159 -29.32 5.31 -11.44
CA ALA A 159 -30.24 4.32 -10.88
C ALA A 159 -30.48 4.51 -9.36
N GLY A 160 -29.96 5.56 -8.73
CA GLY A 160 -30.05 5.80 -7.28
C GLY A 160 -29.39 4.71 -6.41
N ARG A 161 -28.50 3.91 -6.99
CA ARG A 161 -27.87 2.77 -6.32
C ARG A 161 -26.56 3.17 -5.62
N THR A 162 -26.22 2.42 -4.58
CA THR A 162 -24.92 2.52 -3.93
C THR A 162 -23.84 1.74 -4.71
N VAL A 163 -22.59 2.16 -4.59
CA VAL A 163 -21.39 1.51 -5.12
C VAL A 163 -20.60 0.81 -4.01
N ASP A 164 -19.91 -0.26 -4.33
CA ASP A 164 -18.99 -0.96 -3.46
C ASP A 164 -17.60 -0.31 -3.60
N VAL A 165 -17.29 0.62 -2.69
CA VAL A 165 -16.07 1.42 -2.79
C VAL A 165 -14.80 0.56 -2.81
N PRO A 166 -14.55 -0.36 -1.85
CA PRO A 166 -13.36 -1.19 -1.88
C PRO A 166 -13.24 -2.07 -3.14
N GLY A 167 -14.37 -2.64 -3.57
CA GLY A 167 -14.43 -3.46 -4.77
C GLY A 167 -14.10 -2.67 -6.04
N ASP A 168 -14.67 -1.49 -6.19
CA ASP A 168 -14.46 -0.65 -7.38
C ASP A 168 -13.06 -0.02 -7.39
N MET A 169 -12.52 0.38 -6.23
CA MET A 169 -11.13 0.86 -6.13
C MET A 169 -10.13 -0.26 -6.45
N THR A 170 -10.41 -1.50 -6.04
CA THR A 170 -9.57 -2.66 -6.39
C THR A 170 -9.56 -2.93 -7.89
N LYS A 171 -10.73 -2.84 -8.56
CA LYS A 171 -10.82 -2.94 -10.02
C LYS A 171 -10.00 -1.86 -10.71
N LEU A 172 -10.17 -0.61 -10.28
CA LEU A 172 -9.45 0.54 -10.82
C LEU A 172 -7.93 0.33 -10.74
N THR A 173 -7.40 0.10 -9.55
CA THR A 173 -5.96 0.06 -9.33
C THR A 173 -5.29 -1.15 -9.97
N LEU A 174 -6.00 -2.28 -10.05
CA LEU A 174 -5.53 -3.44 -10.81
C LEU A 174 -5.43 -3.14 -12.32
N GLU A 175 -6.50 -2.57 -12.90
CA GLU A 175 -6.49 -2.19 -14.32
C GLU A 175 -5.41 -1.15 -14.61
N THR A 176 -5.23 -0.19 -13.71
CA THR A 176 -4.21 0.83 -13.88
C THR A 176 -2.81 0.21 -13.94
N ILE A 177 -2.42 -0.57 -12.94
CA ILE A 177 -1.06 -1.18 -12.94
C ILE A 177 -0.88 -2.19 -14.08
N ALA A 178 -1.91 -2.95 -14.42
CA ALA A 178 -1.84 -3.93 -15.49
C ALA A 178 -1.68 -3.28 -16.87
N ARG A 179 -2.43 -2.22 -17.13
CA ARG A 179 -2.39 -1.55 -18.45
C ARG A 179 -1.19 -0.62 -18.58
N THR A 180 -0.85 0.15 -17.55
CA THR A 180 0.30 1.06 -17.59
C THR A 180 1.63 0.35 -17.49
N GLY A 181 1.71 -0.73 -16.72
CA GLY A 181 2.96 -1.43 -16.48
C GLY A 181 3.23 -2.59 -17.43
N PHE A 182 2.17 -3.20 -17.98
CA PHE A 182 2.30 -4.47 -18.70
C PHE A 182 1.47 -4.53 -20.00
N GLY A 183 0.75 -3.47 -20.36
CA GLY A 183 -0.12 -3.45 -21.54
C GLY A 183 -1.26 -4.47 -21.50
N HIS A 184 -1.66 -4.94 -20.30
CA HIS A 184 -2.65 -6.00 -20.14
C HIS A 184 -3.98 -5.46 -19.59
N ASP A 185 -5.09 -5.82 -20.24
CA ASP A 185 -6.45 -5.45 -19.83
C ASP A 185 -7.16 -6.66 -19.22
N PHE A 186 -7.49 -6.59 -17.92
CA PHE A 186 -8.25 -7.64 -17.24
C PHE A 186 -9.77 -7.54 -17.48
N GLY A 187 -10.26 -6.45 -18.04
CA GLY A 187 -11.68 -6.20 -18.26
C GLY A 187 -12.48 -6.14 -16.94
N SER A 188 -11.91 -5.51 -15.89
CA SER A 188 -12.48 -5.58 -14.54
C SER A 188 -13.82 -4.86 -14.41
N PHE A 189 -14.10 -3.82 -15.23
CA PHE A 189 -15.35 -3.08 -15.21
C PHE A 189 -16.45 -3.70 -16.08
N GLU A 190 -16.08 -4.56 -17.02
CA GLU A 190 -16.99 -5.31 -17.90
C GLU A 190 -17.47 -6.62 -17.26
N ARG A 191 -16.80 -7.06 -16.18
CA ARG A 191 -17.10 -8.32 -15.51
C ARG A 191 -17.95 -8.14 -14.26
N SER A 192 -18.93 -9.01 -14.08
CA SER A 192 -19.73 -9.10 -12.84
C SER A 192 -18.97 -9.81 -11.70
N ARG A 193 -18.00 -10.67 -12.02
CA ARG A 193 -17.14 -11.40 -11.07
C ARG A 193 -15.68 -10.99 -11.26
N PRO A 194 -14.86 -11.03 -10.20
CA PRO A 194 -13.42 -10.78 -10.32
C PRO A 194 -12.78 -11.69 -11.38
N HIS A 195 -11.79 -11.17 -12.08
CA HIS A 195 -11.00 -11.95 -13.02
C HIS A 195 -10.35 -13.14 -12.28
N PRO A 196 -10.23 -14.35 -12.91
CA PRO A 196 -9.61 -15.52 -12.26
C PRO A 196 -8.22 -15.25 -11.70
N PHE A 197 -7.42 -14.39 -12.35
CA PHE A 197 -6.12 -13.95 -11.86
C PHE A 197 -6.23 -13.27 -10.49
N VAL A 198 -7.20 -12.35 -10.32
CA VAL A 198 -7.45 -11.66 -9.05
C VAL A 198 -7.86 -12.66 -7.97
N THR A 199 -8.73 -13.61 -8.32
CA THR A 199 -9.20 -14.65 -7.40
C THR A 199 -8.02 -15.51 -6.90
N ALA A 200 -7.14 -15.93 -7.81
CA ALA A 200 -5.96 -16.73 -7.47
C ALA A 200 -4.98 -15.93 -6.61
N MET A 201 -4.75 -14.64 -6.95
CA MET A 201 -3.86 -13.75 -6.21
C MET A 201 -4.38 -13.51 -4.78
N VAL A 202 -5.66 -13.19 -4.61
CA VAL A 202 -6.29 -13.02 -3.29
C VAL A 202 -6.26 -14.34 -2.51
N GLY A 203 -6.44 -15.48 -3.18
CA GLY A 203 -6.30 -16.82 -2.60
C GLY A 203 -4.91 -17.03 -1.99
N THR A 204 -3.86 -16.72 -2.75
CA THR A 204 -2.47 -16.84 -2.32
C THR A 204 -2.15 -15.90 -1.14
N LEU A 205 -2.59 -14.64 -1.18
CA LEU A 205 -2.42 -13.70 -0.08
C LEU A 205 -3.12 -14.18 1.20
N THR A 206 -4.35 -14.69 1.06
CA THR A 206 -5.13 -15.25 2.17
C THR A 206 -4.46 -16.49 2.77
N TYR A 207 -3.89 -17.35 1.93
CA TYR A 207 -3.15 -18.52 2.39
C TYR A 207 -1.88 -18.11 3.16
N ALA A 208 -1.10 -17.19 2.63
CA ALA A 208 0.10 -16.65 3.29
C ALA A 208 -0.22 -16.11 4.68
N GLN A 209 -1.37 -15.43 4.83
CA GLN A 209 -1.85 -14.90 6.10
C GLN A 209 -2.27 -16.01 7.08
N ARG A 210 -2.97 -17.05 6.59
CA ARG A 210 -3.37 -18.20 7.42
C ARG A 210 -2.16 -18.94 7.99
N LEU A 211 -1.05 -19.00 7.27
CA LEU A 211 0.19 -19.60 7.76
C LEU A 211 0.73 -18.89 9.01
N ASN A 212 0.46 -17.57 9.18
CA ASN A 212 0.86 -16.83 10.38
C ASN A 212 0.02 -17.19 11.61
N ALA A 213 -1.22 -17.64 11.41
CA ALA A 213 -2.20 -17.91 12.47
C ALA A 213 -2.20 -19.38 12.94
N VAL A 214 -1.37 -20.24 12.36
CA VAL A 214 -1.32 -21.68 12.68
C VAL A 214 0.05 -22.03 13.26
N PRO A 215 0.11 -22.87 14.30
CA PRO A 215 1.37 -23.42 14.82
C PRO A 215 2.12 -24.15 13.69
N PHE A 216 3.40 -23.86 13.52
CA PHE A 216 4.19 -24.38 12.41
C PHE A 216 4.16 -25.92 12.29
N PRO A 217 4.29 -26.71 13.38
CA PRO A 217 4.27 -28.17 13.25
C PRO A 217 2.94 -28.75 12.74
N LEU A 218 1.83 -28.01 12.94
CA LEU A 218 0.48 -28.44 12.58
C LEU A 218 0.01 -27.86 11.23
N ALA A 219 0.72 -26.89 10.66
CA ALA A 219 0.32 -26.24 9.42
C ALA A 219 0.14 -27.21 8.25
N PRO A 220 1.00 -28.24 8.01
CA PRO A 220 0.80 -29.19 6.93
C PRO A 220 -0.49 -29.98 7.06
N LEU A 221 -0.89 -30.33 8.28
CA LEU A 221 -2.11 -31.08 8.55
C LEU A 221 -3.35 -30.18 8.46
N LEU A 222 -3.34 -29.06 9.18
CA LEU A 222 -4.51 -28.18 9.29
C LEU A 222 -4.81 -27.41 8.00
N LEU A 223 -3.81 -27.18 7.16
CA LEU A 223 -3.93 -26.39 5.92
C LEU A 223 -3.76 -27.24 4.65
N HIS A 224 -3.81 -28.58 4.74
CA HIS A 224 -3.55 -29.46 3.60
C HIS A 224 -4.37 -29.09 2.34
N GLY A 225 -5.69 -28.99 2.45
CA GLY A 225 -6.56 -28.61 1.33
C GLY A 225 -6.33 -27.18 0.83
N ALA A 226 -6.03 -26.25 1.76
CA ALA A 226 -5.69 -24.87 1.41
C ALA A 226 -4.32 -24.78 0.71
N SER A 227 -3.35 -25.59 1.11
CA SER A 227 -2.02 -25.69 0.49
C SER A 227 -2.12 -26.18 -0.97
N ARG A 228 -2.91 -27.23 -1.23
CA ARG A 228 -3.14 -27.73 -2.60
C ARG A 228 -3.79 -26.67 -3.48
N ARG A 229 -4.79 -25.96 -2.96
CA ARG A 229 -5.45 -24.84 -3.67
C ARG A 229 -4.47 -23.73 -3.97
N ASN A 230 -3.68 -23.31 -2.98
CA ASN A 230 -2.65 -22.30 -3.15
C ASN A 230 -1.60 -22.71 -4.20
N ALA A 231 -1.20 -23.97 -4.25
CA ALA A 231 -0.29 -24.45 -5.29
C ALA A 231 -0.90 -24.33 -6.70
N ALA A 232 -2.19 -24.61 -6.84
CA ALA A 232 -2.91 -24.43 -8.09
C ALA A 232 -3.04 -22.95 -8.48
N ASP A 233 -3.33 -22.08 -7.51
CA ASP A 233 -3.38 -20.61 -7.70
C ASP A 233 -2.02 -20.09 -8.17
N ILE A 234 -0.92 -20.45 -7.51
CA ILE A 234 0.44 -20.06 -7.91
C ILE A 234 0.78 -20.55 -9.32
N ALA A 235 0.44 -21.80 -9.64
CA ALA A 235 0.67 -22.35 -10.97
C ALA A 235 -0.11 -21.57 -12.05
N TYR A 236 -1.35 -21.18 -11.75
CA TYR A 236 -2.16 -20.35 -12.64
C TYR A 236 -1.56 -18.96 -12.84
N LEU A 237 -1.19 -18.26 -11.75
CA LEU A 237 -0.56 -16.95 -11.80
C LEU A 237 0.73 -16.97 -12.64
N ASN A 238 1.58 -17.97 -12.40
CA ASN A 238 2.82 -18.12 -13.17
C ASN A 238 2.57 -18.32 -14.66
N ARG A 239 1.63 -19.23 -15.03
CA ARG A 239 1.29 -19.44 -16.46
C ARG A 239 0.78 -18.17 -17.13
N THR A 240 -0.12 -17.45 -16.49
CA THR A 240 -0.68 -16.21 -17.04
C THR A 240 0.42 -15.16 -17.27
N VAL A 241 1.34 -15.00 -16.32
CA VAL A 241 2.47 -14.05 -16.50
C VAL A 241 3.46 -14.55 -17.56
N ASP A 242 3.74 -15.85 -17.62
CA ASP A 242 4.61 -16.41 -18.67
C ASP A 242 4.00 -16.25 -20.06
N GLU A 243 2.69 -16.33 -20.19
CA GLU A 243 1.99 -16.04 -21.45
C GLU A 243 2.11 -14.58 -21.83
N LEU A 244 1.95 -13.67 -20.88
CA LEU A 244 2.14 -12.23 -21.08
C LEU A 244 3.57 -11.92 -21.54
N VAL A 245 4.59 -12.46 -20.88
CA VAL A 245 6.01 -12.29 -21.23
C VAL A 245 6.30 -12.82 -22.65
N ARG A 246 5.81 -14.03 -22.95
CA ARG A 246 6.01 -14.62 -24.29
C ARG A 246 5.33 -13.82 -25.40
N SER A 247 4.10 -13.35 -25.15
CA SER A 247 3.38 -12.51 -26.11
C SER A 247 4.13 -11.20 -26.38
N ARG A 248 4.64 -10.53 -25.33
CA ARG A 248 5.41 -9.30 -25.46
C ARG A 248 6.72 -9.51 -26.24
N ARG A 249 7.43 -10.63 -25.98
CA ARG A 249 8.63 -10.98 -26.75
C ARG A 249 8.34 -11.25 -28.22
N ALA A 250 7.25 -11.95 -28.52
CA ALA A 250 6.84 -12.24 -29.90
C ALA A 250 6.44 -10.96 -30.66
N ALA A 251 5.87 -9.96 -29.97
CA ALA A 251 5.55 -8.67 -30.55
C ALA A 251 6.78 -7.75 -30.76
N GLY A 252 7.96 -8.12 -30.25
CA GLY A 252 9.19 -7.33 -30.40
C GLY A 252 9.26 -6.07 -29.56
N GLY A 253 8.35 -5.88 -28.60
CA GLY A 253 8.25 -4.73 -27.71
C GLY A 253 6.83 -4.21 -27.55
N GLY A 254 6.69 -3.14 -26.79
CA GLY A 254 5.45 -2.41 -26.53
C GLY A 254 5.72 -0.90 -26.48
N ASP A 255 5.01 -0.21 -25.59
CA ASP A 255 5.05 1.25 -25.47
C ASP A 255 6.15 1.77 -24.52
N GLY A 256 7.20 0.99 -24.25
CA GLY A 256 8.27 1.35 -23.30
C GLY A 256 7.84 1.28 -21.83
N ASP A 257 6.88 0.44 -21.51
CA ASP A 257 6.33 0.22 -20.18
C ASP A 257 7.30 -0.52 -19.24
N LEU A 258 6.84 -0.88 -18.02
CA LEU A 258 7.67 -1.60 -17.05
C LEU A 258 8.06 -2.99 -17.55
N LEU A 259 7.21 -3.67 -18.32
CA LEU A 259 7.53 -4.99 -18.88
C LEU A 259 8.64 -4.88 -19.92
N ASP A 260 8.57 -3.88 -20.79
CA ASP A 260 9.64 -3.63 -21.77
C ASP A 260 10.97 -3.35 -21.08
N ARG A 261 10.96 -2.55 -20.01
CA ARG A 261 12.17 -2.33 -19.20
C ARG A 261 12.72 -3.63 -18.62
N MET A 262 11.88 -4.47 -18.06
CA MET A 262 12.28 -5.77 -17.51
C MET A 262 12.90 -6.70 -18.56
N LEU A 263 12.39 -6.66 -19.79
CA LEU A 263 12.78 -7.60 -20.84
C LEU A 263 14.02 -7.16 -21.60
N TRP A 264 14.20 -5.85 -21.81
CA TRP A 264 15.22 -5.35 -22.74
C TRP A 264 16.24 -4.39 -22.15
N THR A 265 15.98 -3.80 -20.95
CA THR A 265 16.96 -2.90 -20.34
C THR A 265 18.07 -3.69 -19.65
N ALA A 266 19.32 -3.37 -20.01
CA ALA A 266 20.48 -3.85 -19.31
C ALA A 266 20.82 -2.93 -18.12
N HIS A 267 21.39 -3.48 -17.07
CA HIS A 267 21.93 -2.70 -15.97
C HIS A 267 23.01 -1.75 -16.47
N PRO A 268 23.00 -0.47 -16.10
CA PRO A 268 23.88 0.54 -16.70
C PRO A 268 25.36 0.29 -16.47
N GLU A 269 25.74 -0.33 -15.36
CA GLU A 269 27.14 -0.57 -15.00
C GLU A 269 27.63 -1.96 -15.38
N THR A 270 26.80 -3.02 -15.16
CA THR A 270 27.22 -4.41 -15.36
C THR A 270 26.84 -4.98 -16.71
N GLY A 271 25.91 -4.36 -17.44
CA GLY A 271 25.35 -4.91 -18.67
C GLY A 271 24.41 -6.11 -18.49
N GLU A 272 24.20 -6.56 -17.24
CA GLU A 272 23.30 -7.68 -16.94
C GLU A 272 21.84 -7.34 -17.20
N ARG A 273 21.06 -8.37 -17.54
CA ARG A 273 19.62 -8.28 -17.74
C ARG A 273 18.89 -9.18 -16.75
N LEU A 274 17.64 -8.82 -16.44
CA LEU A 274 16.78 -9.66 -15.61
C LEU A 274 16.51 -11.00 -16.33
N ALA A 275 16.75 -12.11 -15.62
CA ALA A 275 16.36 -13.42 -16.10
C ALA A 275 14.83 -13.56 -16.13
N ASP A 276 14.27 -14.33 -17.06
CA ASP A 276 12.81 -14.49 -17.24
C ASP A 276 12.10 -14.90 -15.94
N ARG A 277 12.73 -15.73 -15.13
CA ARG A 277 12.21 -16.10 -13.82
C ARG A 277 12.08 -14.89 -12.89
N ASN A 278 13.04 -13.96 -12.92
CA ASN A 278 12.97 -12.74 -12.11
C ASN A 278 11.96 -11.75 -12.70
N VAL A 279 11.88 -11.61 -14.05
CA VAL A 279 10.84 -10.82 -14.71
C VAL A 279 9.45 -11.25 -14.24
N ARG A 280 9.14 -12.56 -14.26
CA ARG A 280 7.88 -13.09 -13.75
C ARG A 280 7.61 -12.66 -12.30
N ARG A 281 8.62 -12.78 -11.44
CA ARG A 281 8.53 -12.41 -10.02
C ARG A 281 8.27 -10.92 -9.83
N GLN A 282 8.88 -10.08 -10.66
CA GLN A 282 8.65 -8.63 -10.64
C GLN A 282 7.22 -8.29 -11.09
N VAL A 283 6.74 -8.87 -12.20
CA VAL A 283 5.36 -8.66 -12.69
C VAL A 283 4.35 -9.01 -11.59
N ILE A 284 4.50 -10.19 -10.96
CA ILE A 284 3.63 -10.60 -9.85
C ILE A 284 3.76 -9.62 -8.66
N THR A 285 4.99 -9.22 -8.34
CA THR A 285 5.24 -8.25 -7.25
C THR A 285 4.49 -6.94 -7.49
N PHE A 286 4.56 -6.38 -8.69
CA PHE A 286 3.88 -5.12 -9.02
C PHE A 286 2.36 -5.27 -9.04
N LEU A 287 1.83 -6.38 -9.59
CA LEU A 287 0.39 -6.63 -9.59
C LEU A 287 -0.15 -6.80 -8.16
N VAL A 288 0.59 -7.46 -7.26
CA VAL A 288 0.19 -7.60 -5.85
C VAL A 288 0.32 -6.27 -5.11
N ALA A 289 1.46 -5.59 -5.24
CA ALA A 289 1.75 -4.38 -4.47
C ALA A 289 0.94 -3.17 -4.93
N GLY A 290 0.72 -3.01 -6.24
CA GLY A 290 0.11 -1.83 -6.84
C GLY A 290 -1.40 -1.75 -6.64
N HIS A 291 -2.12 -2.88 -6.60
CA HIS A 291 -3.57 -2.82 -6.56
C HIS A 291 -4.15 -2.69 -5.14
N GLU A 292 -3.69 -3.50 -4.18
CA GLU A 292 -4.32 -3.58 -2.86
C GLU A 292 -4.02 -2.37 -1.98
N THR A 293 -2.82 -1.81 -2.08
CA THR A 293 -2.41 -0.66 -1.27
C THR A 293 -3.10 0.63 -1.70
N THR A 294 -3.11 0.92 -2.99
CA THR A 294 -3.71 2.16 -3.53
C THR A 294 -5.23 2.12 -3.42
N SER A 295 -5.86 0.95 -3.66
CA SER A 295 -7.31 0.81 -3.47
C SER A 295 -7.73 1.01 -2.01
N GLY A 296 -6.94 0.53 -1.05
CA GLY A 296 -7.15 0.79 0.37
C GLY A 296 -7.05 2.27 0.70
N ALA A 297 -6.00 2.96 0.22
CA ALA A 297 -5.79 4.39 0.43
C ALA A 297 -6.96 5.23 -0.12
N LEU A 298 -7.39 4.94 -1.35
CA LEU A 298 -8.57 5.56 -1.97
C LEU A 298 -9.84 5.30 -1.15
N SER A 299 -10.04 4.06 -0.71
CA SER A 299 -11.23 3.69 0.06
C SER A 299 -11.30 4.40 1.41
N PHE A 300 -10.17 4.54 2.13
CA PHE A 300 -10.13 5.33 3.36
C PHE A 300 -10.35 6.81 3.10
N ALA A 301 -9.73 7.38 2.05
CA ALA A 301 -9.93 8.79 1.69
C ALA A 301 -11.41 9.08 1.36
N LEU A 302 -12.06 8.21 0.60
CA LEU A 302 -13.48 8.33 0.26
C LEU A 302 -14.38 8.15 1.50
N HIS A 303 -14.01 7.27 2.42
CA HIS A 303 -14.69 7.15 3.71
C HIS A 303 -14.66 8.48 4.46
N TYR A 304 -13.47 9.08 4.63
CA TYR A 304 -13.35 10.34 5.37
C TYR A 304 -14.04 11.51 4.64
N LEU A 305 -13.86 11.64 3.33
CA LEU A 305 -14.53 12.67 2.54
C LEU A 305 -16.06 12.59 2.67
N SER A 306 -16.63 11.39 2.71
CA SER A 306 -18.07 11.21 2.87
C SER A 306 -18.60 11.58 4.27
N ARG A 307 -17.72 11.60 5.28
CA ARG A 307 -18.07 11.89 6.69
C ARG A 307 -17.67 13.30 7.14
N HIS A 308 -16.88 14.00 6.35
CA HIS A 308 -16.41 15.37 6.63
C HIS A 308 -16.82 16.31 5.49
N PRO A 309 -18.07 16.79 5.49
CA PRO A 309 -18.62 17.60 4.38
C PRO A 309 -17.85 18.91 4.16
N GLU A 310 -17.31 19.52 5.22
CA GLU A 310 -16.47 20.71 5.15
C GLU A 310 -15.13 20.44 4.42
N VAL A 311 -14.51 19.30 4.70
CA VAL A 311 -13.28 18.86 4.00
C VAL A 311 -13.57 18.55 2.55
N ALA A 312 -14.69 17.84 2.28
CA ALA A 312 -15.11 17.52 0.93
C ALA A 312 -15.43 18.78 0.12
N ALA A 313 -16.06 19.80 0.73
CA ALA A 313 -16.34 21.08 0.08
C ALA A 313 -15.06 21.83 -0.30
N ARG A 314 -14.07 21.91 0.60
CA ARG A 314 -12.76 22.52 0.31
C ARG A 314 -12.02 21.78 -0.81
N ALA A 315 -12.04 20.45 -0.77
CA ALA A 315 -11.39 19.62 -1.79
C ALA A 315 -12.07 19.80 -3.17
N ARG A 316 -13.40 19.87 -3.21
CA ARG A 316 -14.15 20.16 -4.45
C ARG A 316 -13.83 21.53 -5.00
N ALA A 317 -13.84 22.56 -4.14
CA ALA A 317 -13.49 23.92 -4.56
C ALA A 317 -12.07 24.02 -5.15
N GLU A 318 -11.10 23.27 -4.60
CA GLU A 318 -9.77 23.18 -5.20
C GLU A 318 -9.81 22.53 -6.58
N VAL A 319 -10.50 21.39 -6.73
CA VAL A 319 -10.63 20.69 -8.02
C VAL A 319 -11.31 21.57 -9.06
N ASP A 320 -12.41 22.19 -8.72
CA ASP A 320 -13.17 23.07 -9.63
C ASP A 320 -12.29 24.24 -10.09
N ARG A 321 -11.55 24.86 -9.20
CA ARG A 321 -10.62 25.96 -9.53
C ARG A 321 -9.40 25.52 -10.34
N VAL A 322 -8.77 24.40 -10.00
CA VAL A 322 -7.53 23.95 -10.65
C VAL A 322 -7.78 23.38 -12.04
N TRP A 323 -8.88 22.64 -12.19
CA TRP A 323 -9.24 22.01 -13.47
C TRP A 323 -10.16 22.87 -14.31
N ALA A 324 -10.85 23.84 -13.73
CA ALA A 324 -11.75 24.79 -14.41
C ALA A 324 -12.55 24.15 -15.55
N ASP A 325 -12.41 24.65 -16.77
CA ASP A 325 -13.13 24.15 -17.95
C ASP A 325 -12.43 22.98 -18.66
N ALA A 326 -11.30 22.47 -18.12
CA ALA A 326 -10.60 21.34 -18.72
C ALA A 326 -11.51 20.10 -18.72
N ALA A 327 -11.82 19.56 -19.88
CA ALA A 327 -12.60 18.32 -20.01
C ALA A 327 -11.89 17.17 -19.29
N GLU A 328 -10.57 17.13 -19.42
CA GLU A 328 -9.66 16.16 -18.79
C GLU A 328 -8.47 16.89 -18.17
N PRO A 329 -8.08 16.54 -16.94
CA PRO A 329 -6.93 17.17 -16.31
C PRO A 329 -5.62 16.70 -16.96
N ALA A 330 -4.68 17.60 -17.19
CA ALA A 330 -3.31 17.29 -17.55
C ALA A 330 -2.54 16.77 -16.32
N TYR A 331 -1.42 16.10 -16.56
CA TYR A 331 -0.54 15.57 -15.51
C TYR A 331 -0.16 16.63 -14.47
N GLU A 332 0.23 17.82 -14.94
CA GLU A 332 0.63 18.93 -14.07
C GLU A 332 -0.53 19.50 -13.26
N GLN A 333 -1.74 19.44 -13.77
CA GLN A 333 -2.93 19.90 -13.06
C GLN A 333 -3.28 18.98 -11.88
N VAL A 334 -3.02 17.67 -12.00
CA VAL A 334 -3.16 16.74 -10.87
C VAL A 334 -2.18 17.08 -9.74
N ALA A 335 -0.94 17.39 -10.07
CA ALA A 335 0.08 17.79 -9.09
C ALA A 335 -0.25 19.10 -8.36
N ARG A 336 -1.15 19.93 -8.90
CA ARG A 336 -1.62 21.18 -8.30
C ARG A 336 -2.77 20.98 -7.29
N LEU A 337 -3.36 19.81 -7.19
CA LEU A 337 -4.40 19.45 -6.20
C LEU A 337 -3.77 19.22 -4.82
N ARG A 338 -3.31 20.28 -4.20
CA ARG A 338 -2.55 20.21 -2.94
C ARG A 338 -3.43 19.81 -1.75
N TYR A 339 -4.66 20.30 -1.69
CA TYR A 339 -5.56 19.97 -0.59
C TYR A 339 -6.11 18.54 -0.72
N VAL A 340 -6.47 18.11 -1.94
CA VAL A 340 -6.82 16.70 -2.21
C VAL A 340 -5.67 15.77 -1.80
N ARG A 341 -4.42 16.18 -2.08
CA ARG A 341 -3.24 15.43 -1.63
C ARG A 341 -3.12 15.38 -0.11
N ARG A 342 -3.40 16.46 0.62
CA ARG A 342 -3.42 16.48 2.09
C ARG A 342 -4.49 15.54 2.66
N VAL A 343 -5.68 15.48 2.03
CA VAL A 343 -6.73 14.50 2.37
C VAL A 343 -6.22 13.08 2.25
N LEU A 344 -5.51 12.77 1.18
CA LEU A 344 -4.91 11.44 0.98
C LEU A 344 -3.82 11.13 2.02
N ASP A 345 -2.92 12.08 2.28
CA ASP A 345 -1.85 11.92 3.27
C ASP A 345 -2.42 11.74 4.68
N GLU A 346 -3.47 12.48 5.06
CA GLU A 346 -4.14 12.33 6.35
C GLU A 346 -4.88 10.98 6.47
N SER A 347 -5.46 10.52 5.38
CA SER A 347 -6.06 9.18 5.32
C SER A 347 -5.00 8.09 5.52
N LEU A 348 -3.84 8.23 4.88
CA LEU A 348 -2.69 7.34 5.05
C LEU A 348 -2.03 7.47 6.44
N ARG A 349 -2.14 8.63 7.10
CA ARG A 349 -1.70 8.78 8.48
C ARG A 349 -2.56 7.93 9.40
N LEU A 350 -3.86 8.08 9.33
CA LEU A 350 -4.78 7.33 10.17
C LEU A 350 -4.83 5.83 9.83
N TRP A 351 -4.84 5.51 8.55
CA TRP A 351 -4.90 4.15 8.05
C TRP A 351 -3.85 3.90 6.96
N PRO A 352 -2.56 3.79 7.33
CA PRO A 352 -1.53 3.38 6.38
C PRO A 352 -1.85 1.98 5.89
N THR A 353 -2.06 1.84 4.60
CA THR A 353 -2.48 0.56 4.00
C THR A 353 -1.43 -0.54 4.14
N ALA A 354 -0.13 -0.18 4.14
CA ALA A 354 0.94 -1.04 4.63
C ALA A 354 1.23 -0.69 6.10
N PRO A 355 0.63 -1.45 7.06
CA PRO A 355 0.58 -1.01 8.46
C PRO A 355 1.85 -1.25 9.26
N ALA A 356 2.83 -1.92 8.68
CA ALA A 356 4.10 -2.19 9.34
C ALA A 356 5.22 -2.42 8.33
N PHE A 357 6.44 -2.16 8.76
CA PHE A 357 7.66 -2.58 8.07
C PHE A 357 8.70 -3.04 9.09
N ALA A 358 9.59 -3.96 8.69
CA ALA A 358 10.58 -4.52 9.60
C ALA A 358 11.99 -4.08 9.21
N ARG A 359 12.82 -3.87 10.25
CA ARG A 359 14.22 -3.50 10.14
C ARG A 359 15.07 -4.45 10.98
N GLU A 360 16.24 -4.83 10.47
CA GLU A 360 17.21 -5.69 11.16
C GLU A 360 18.55 -4.98 11.31
N ALA A 361 19.24 -5.25 12.41
CA ALA A 361 20.56 -4.71 12.70
C ALA A 361 21.62 -5.35 11.80
N ARG A 362 22.44 -4.53 11.15
CA ARG A 362 23.58 -4.98 10.30
C ARG A 362 24.74 -5.50 11.12
N GLU A 363 24.89 -4.98 12.33
CA GLU A 363 25.92 -5.29 13.32
C GLU A 363 25.37 -5.16 14.74
N ASP A 364 26.13 -5.51 15.75
CA ASP A 364 25.77 -5.29 17.14
C ASP A 364 25.61 -3.78 17.40
N THR A 365 24.46 -3.39 17.94
CA THR A 365 24.08 -1.97 18.08
C THR A 365 23.13 -1.77 19.26
N VAL A 366 22.75 -0.52 19.54
CA VAL A 366 21.78 -0.18 20.58
C VAL A 366 20.68 0.68 19.95
N LEU A 367 19.44 0.19 19.94
CA LEU A 367 18.28 0.92 19.45
C LEU A 367 17.91 2.03 20.44
N ALA A 368 17.81 3.25 19.95
CA ALA A 368 17.45 4.46 20.68
C ALA A 368 18.28 4.68 21.96
N GLY A 369 19.52 4.13 22.00
CA GLY A 369 20.40 4.22 23.16
C GLY A 369 19.99 3.38 24.38
N GLU A 370 18.95 2.54 24.27
CA GLU A 370 18.35 1.83 25.41
C GLU A 370 18.27 0.31 25.22
N HIS A 371 18.12 -0.16 23.99
CA HIS A 371 17.81 -1.55 23.72
C HIS A 371 18.93 -2.21 22.91
N PRO A 372 19.82 -3.03 23.54
CA PRO A 372 20.87 -3.74 22.83
C PRO A 372 20.29 -4.71 21.79
N MET A 373 20.86 -4.68 20.59
CA MET A 373 20.53 -5.57 19.48
C MET A 373 21.81 -6.17 18.92
N ARG A 374 21.85 -7.48 18.75
CA ARG A 374 22.91 -8.16 18.02
C ARG A 374 22.66 -8.10 16.53
N ARG A 375 23.68 -8.31 15.75
CA ARG A 375 23.58 -8.47 14.30
C ARG A 375 22.48 -9.47 13.93
N GLY A 376 21.58 -9.06 13.02
CA GLY A 376 20.42 -9.84 12.60
C GLY A 376 19.20 -9.75 13.52
N ALA A 377 19.31 -9.08 14.68
CA ALA A 377 18.13 -8.76 15.48
C ALA A 377 17.20 -7.82 14.71
N TRP A 378 15.91 -8.04 14.81
CA TRP A 378 14.96 -7.27 14.04
C TRP A 378 13.77 -6.78 14.86
N ALA A 379 13.14 -5.72 14.38
CA ALA A 379 11.95 -5.13 14.95
C ALA A 379 10.93 -4.81 13.86
N LEU A 380 9.65 -4.86 14.25
CA LEU A 380 8.51 -4.49 13.41
C LEU A 380 8.00 -3.11 13.81
N VAL A 381 8.16 -2.12 12.94
CA VAL A 381 7.64 -0.77 13.17
C VAL A 381 6.14 -0.77 12.92
N LEU A 382 5.36 -0.40 13.95
CA LEU A 382 3.91 -0.22 13.86
C LEU A 382 3.57 1.17 13.31
N THR A 383 3.43 1.26 12.01
CA THR A 383 3.15 2.53 11.31
C THR A 383 1.90 3.26 11.83
N PRO A 384 0.75 2.58 12.11
CA PRO A 384 -0.43 3.27 12.65
C PRO A 384 -0.21 3.88 14.03
N MET A 385 0.67 3.30 14.85
CA MET A 385 1.02 3.86 16.17
C MET A 385 1.97 5.06 16.02
N LEU A 386 3.01 4.94 15.19
CA LEU A 386 3.89 6.05 14.84
C LEU A 386 3.11 7.27 14.34
N HIS A 387 2.13 7.03 13.49
CA HIS A 387 1.28 8.07 12.90
C HIS A 387 0.22 8.64 13.86
N ARG A 388 0.14 8.12 15.08
CA ARG A 388 -0.76 8.57 16.15
C ARG A 388 -0.02 8.93 17.44
N ASP A 389 1.30 9.02 17.37
CA ASP A 389 2.14 9.41 18.50
C ASP A 389 1.73 10.82 18.97
N PRO A 390 1.19 10.97 20.21
CA PRO A 390 0.73 12.28 20.68
C PRO A 390 1.84 13.33 20.81
N GLU A 391 3.08 12.89 21.02
CA GLU A 391 4.25 13.78 21.07
C GLU A 391 4.52 14.44 19.73
N VAL A 392 4.12 13.80 18.62
CA VAL A 392 4.32 14.29 17.26
C VAL A 392 3.07 14.95 16.69
N TRP A 393 1.91 14.32 16.92
CA TRP A 393 0.66 14.65 16.24
C TRP A 393 -0.34 15.40 17.12
N GLY A 394 0.00 15.60 18.41
CA GLY A 394 -0.86 16.29 19.39
C GLY A 394 -1.89 15.38 20.05
N ALA A 395 -2.57 15.90 21.05
CA ALA A 395 -3.58 15.17 21.84
C ALA A 395 -4.78 14.71 20.98
N ASP A 396 -5.05 15.40 19.86
CA ASP A 396 -6.12 15.10 18.91
C ASP A 396 -5.64 14.24 17.72
N ALA A 397 -4.57 13.46 17.90
CA ALA A 397 -3.97 12.60 16.86
C ALA A 397 -4.95 11.61 16.20
N GLU A 398 -6.05 11.26 16.84
CA GLU A 398 -7.11 10.40 16.26
C GLU A 398 -8.10 11.17 15.35
N ARG A 399 -8.10 12.50 15.39
CA ARG A 399 -8.97 13.32 14.57
C ARG A 399 -8.46 13.38 13.14
N PHE A 400 -9.38 13.26 12.17
CA PHE A 400 -9.07 13.48 10.77
C PHE A 400 -8.98 14.97 10.47
N ASP A 401 -7.80 15.44 10.10
CA ASP A 401 -7.51 16.85 9.84
C ASP A 401 -6.43 17.00 8.76
N PRO A 402 -6.79 17.24 7.50
CA PRO A 402 -5.84 17.42 6.40
C PRO A 402 -4.87 18.60 6.58
N ASP A 403 -5.20 19.59 7.41
CA ASP A 403 -4.36 20.75 7.62
C ASP A 403 -3.07 20.42 8.42
N ARG A 404 -3.00 19.24 9.06
CA ARG A 404 -1.75 18.66 9.57
C ARG A 404 -0.67 18.51 8.50
N PHE A 405 -1.04 18.48 7.23
CA PHE A 405 -0.12 18.39 6.10
C PHE A 405 0.08 19.73 5.38
N GLU A 406 -0.21 20.85 6.04
CA GLU A 406 0.25 22.17 5.59
C GLU A 406 1.75 22.29 5.63
N ALA A 407 2.32 23.05 4.69
CA ALA A 407 3.76 23.17 4.55
C ALA A 407 4.48 23.62 5.84
N PRO A 408 3.95 24.59 6.65
CA PRO A 408 4.55 24.91 7.94
C PRO A 408 4.53 23.74 8.92
N ALA A 409 3.40 23.04 9.06
CA ALA A 409 3.25 21.90 9.97
C ALA A 409 4.15 20.70 9.58
N VAL A 410 4.34 20.49 8.28
CA VAL A 410 5.25 19.44 7.80
C VAL A 410 6.70 19.79 8.09
N ARG A 411 7.10 21.09 7.94
CA ARG A 411 8.48 21.52 8.20
C ARG A 411 8.85 21.50 9.69
N SER A 412 7.89 21.78 10.58
CA SER A 412 8.13 21.77 12.04
C SER A 412 8.15 20.36 12.64
N ARG A 413 7.64 19.36 11.93
CA ARG A 413 7.54 17.99 12.42
C ARG A 413 8.88 17.28 12.35
N ALA A 414 9.20 16.51 13.39
CA ALA A 414 10.40 15.68 13.43
C ALA A 414 10.45 14.71 12.22
N PRO A 415 11.64 14.48 11.64
CA PRO A 415 11.80 13.56 10.53
C PRO A 415 11.39 12.12 10.94
N HIS A 416 11.12 11.30 9.96
CA HIS A 416 10.74 9.88 10.12
C HIS A 416 9.44 9.59 10.89
N THR A 417 8.58 10.58 11.11
CA THR A 417 7.30 10.44 11.84
C THR A 417 6.10 10.13 10.93
N PHE A 418 6.26 10.24 9.60
CA PHE A 418 5.25 9.88 8.60
C PHE A 418 5.86 8.95 7.56
N LYS A 419 5.55 7.64 7.63
CA LYS A 419 6.20 6.57 6.85
C LYS A 419 5.21 5.60 6.17
N PRO A 420 4.18 6.08 5.47
CA PRO A 420 3.22 5.17 4.82
C PRO A 420 3.84 4.36 3.67
N PHE A 421 5.00 4.78 3.17
CA PHE A 421 5.75 4.13 2.08
C PHE A 421 7.07 3.49 2.54
N GLY A 422 7.24 3.30 3.85
CA GLY A 422 8.49 2.77 4.41
C GLY A 422 9.64 3.77 4.43
N THR A 423 10.89 3.29 4.44
CA THR A 423 12.09 4.13 4.56
C THR A 423 13.30 3.50 3.84
N GLY A 424 14.27 4.35 3.47
CA GLY A 424 15.56 3.98 2.89
C GLY A 424 15.46 3.45 1.46
N ALA A 425 16.50 2.77 1.00
CA ALA A 425 16.61 2.22 -0.36
C ALA A 425 15.50 1.20 -0.68
N ARG A 426 14.95 0.54 0.35
CA ARG A 426 13.86 -0.42 0.23
C ARG A 426 12.47 0.21 0.46
N ALA A 427 12.36 1.55 0.44
CA ALA A 427 11.08 2.25 0.43
C ALA A 427 10.28 1.92 -0.84
N CYS A 428 8.98 2.24 -0.85
CA CYS A 428 8.10 1.96 -1.98
C CYS A 428 8.59 2.67 -3.25
N ILE A 429 9.03 1.91 -4.26
CA ILE A 429 9.45 2.40 -5.56
C ILE A 429 8.28 3.08 -6.31
N GLY A 430 7.05 2.54 -6.16
CA GLY A 430 5.82 3.03 -6.80
C GLY A 430 5.15 4.20 -6.07
N ARG A 431 5.82 4.86 -5.10
CA ARG A 431 5.23 5.96 -4.32
C ARG A 431 4.60 7.06 -5.19
N GLN A 432 5.32 7.53 -6.21
CA GLN A 432 4.83 8.60 -7.08
C GLN A 432 3.66 8.12 -7.93
N PHE A 433 3.72 6.88 -8.42
CA PHE A 433 2.64 6.24 -9.18
C PHE A 433 1.35 6.20 -8.35
N ALA A 434 1.40 5.62 -7.15
CA ALA A 434 0.25 5.49 -6.26
C ALA A 434 -0.35 6.85 -5.87
N LEU A 435 0.50 7.84 -5.59
CA LEU A 435 0.04 9.17 -5.17
C LEU A 435 -0.56 9.96 -6.34
N HIS A 436 -0.01 9.84 -7.54
CA HIS A 436 -0.58 10.48 -8.72
C HIS A 436 -1.92 9.86 -9.09
N GLU A 437 -1.98 8.52 -9.18
CA GLU A 437 -3.21 7.78 -9.44
C GLU A 437 -4.32 8.14 -8.43
N ALA A 438 -4.01 8.05 -7.13
CA ALA A 438 -4.99 8.33 -6.10
C ALA A 438 -5.48 9.79 -6.11
N THR A 439 -4.58 10.76 -6.35
CA THR A 439 -4.96 12.18 -6.43
C THR A 439 -5.83 12.45 -7.65
N LEU A 440 -5.48 11.88 -8.81
CA LEU A 440 -6.28 11.95 -10.05
C LEU A 440 -7.70 11.43 -9.82
N VAL A 441 -7.80 10.21 -9.27
CA VAL A 441 -9.10 9.55 -9.06
C VAL A 441 -9.96 10.31 -8.05
N LEU A 442 -9.38 10.73 -6.92
CA LEU A 442 -10.12 11.55 -5.94
C LEU A 442 -10.61 12.85 -6.57
N GLY A 443 -9.78 13.52 -7.37
CA GLY A 443 -10.17 14.74 -8.08
C GLY A 443 -11.34 14.51 -9.04
N LEU A 444 -11.29 13.45 -9.86
CA LEU A 444 -12.36 13.11 -10.79
C LEU A 444 -13.68 12.79 -10.07
N LEU A 445 -13.61 12.02 -8.97
CA LEU A 445 -14.80 11.68 -8.19
C LEU A 445 -15.40 12.90 -7.48
N LEU A 446 -14.56 13.76 -6.89
CA LEU A 446 -14.99 15.00 -6.23
C LEU A 446 -15.59 16.00 -7.21
N ARG A 447 -15.07 16.09 -8.43
CA ARG A 447 -15.61 16.95 -9.49
C ARG A 447 -17.00 16.49 -9.92
N ARG A 448 -17.23 15.17 -9.98
CA ARG A 448 -18.39 14.58 -10.63
C ARG A 448 -19.52 14.25 -9.67
N TYR A 449 -19.20 13.94 -8.40
CA TYR A 449 -20.19 13.44 -7.45
C TYR A 449 -20.15 14.13 -6.10
N GLU A 450 -21.34 14.18 -5.47
CA GLU A 450 -21.50 14.20 -4.03
C GLU A 450 -21.63 12.76 -3.52
N LEU A 451 -20.85 12.42 -2.50
CA LEU A 451 -20.76 11.07 -1.97
C LEU A 451 -21.56 10.97 -0.68
N ARG A 452 -22.71 10.31 -0.73
CA ARG A 452 -23.58 10.14 0.44
C ARG A 452 -23.22 8.84 1.17
N PRO A 453 -22.80 8.91 2.44
CA PRO A 453 -22.52 7.73 3.23
C PRO A 453 -23.83 7.09 3.72
N ASP A 454 -23.80 5.78 3.99
CA ASP A 454 -24.81 5.14 4.84
C ASP A 454 -24.65 5.66 6.28
N PRO A 455 -25.67 6.31 6.88
CA PRO A 455 -25.60 6.79 8.26
C PRO A 455 -25.34 5.68 9.29
N ALA A 456 -25.78 4.46 9.02
CA ALA A 456 -25.61 3.31 9.90
C ALA A 456 -24.21 2.68 9.79
N TYR A 457 -23.48 2.93 8.71
CA TYR A 457 -22.15 2.36 8.54
C TYR A 457 -21.17 2.86 9.60
N ARG A 458 -20.48 1.93 10.25
CA ARG A 458 -19.34 2.19 11.14
C ARG A 458 -18.11 1.57 10.52
N LEU A 459 -17.01 2.33 10.49
CA LEU A 459 -15.75 1.86 9.88
C LEU A 459 -15.29 0.56 10.57
N ARG A 460 -15.25 -0.50 9.79
CA ARG A 460 -14.60 -1.76 10.12
C ARG A 460 -13.45 -1.93 9.15
N VAL A 461 -12.32 -2.42 9.66
CA VAL A 461 -11.10 -2.55 8.87
C VAL A 461 -10.71 -4.01 8.81
N THR A 462 -10.67 -4.54 7.59
CA THR A 462 -10.10 -5.88 7.34
C THR A 462 -8.58 -5.80 7.30
N GLU A 463 -7.96 -6.82 7.84
CA GLU A 463 -6.53 -7.03 7.76
C GLU A 463 -6.25 -8.21 6.83
N ARG A 464 -5.55 -7.91 5.76
CA ARG A 464 -4.84 -8.89 4.93
C ARG A 464 -3.36 -8.56 5.01
N LEU A 465 -2.64 -8.62 3.91
CA LEU A 465 -1.31 -8.00 3.84
C LEU A 465 -1.42 -6.48 4.04
N THR A 466 -2.54 -5.91 3.63
CA THR A 466 -2.88 -4.50 3.71
C THR A 466 -4.14 -4.28 4.53
N LEU A 467 -4.39 -3.02 4.91
CA LEU A 467 -5.62 -2.58 5.56
C LEU A 467 -6.60 -2.03 4.53
N MET A 468 -7.89 -2.37 4.71
CA MET A 468 -8.97 -1.89 3.86
C MET A 468 -10.27 -1.72 4.64
N PRO A 469 -11.11 -0.69 4.36
CA PRO A 469 -12.47 -0.62 4.90
C PRO A 469 -13.31 -1.82 4.48
N GLU A 470 -14.01 -2.44 5.42
CA GLU A 470 -14.90 -3.56 5.14
C GLU A 470 -16.32 -3.08 4.86
N GLY A 471 -16.87 -3.42 3.70
CA GLY A 471 -18.28 -3.18 3.38
C GLY A 471 -18.63 -1.70 3.24
N LEU A 472 -17.68 -0.83 2.92
CA LEU A 472 -17.94 0.58 2.66
C LEU A 472 -18.74 0.74 1.37
N ARG A 473 -19.95 1.25 1.50
CA ARG A 473 -20.81 1.62 0.38
C ARG A 473 -21.14 3.11 0.42
N LEU A 474 -21.12 3.74 -0.75
CA LEU A 474 -21.51 5.14 -0.91
C LEU A 474 -22.57 5.25 -2.00
N ARG A 475 -23.46 6.24 -1.90
CA ARG A 475 -24.35 6.60 -2.99
C ARG A 475 -23.77 7.83 -3.70
N PRO A 476 -23.30 7.67 -4.95
CA PRO A 476 -22.87 8.81 -5.75
C PRO A 476 -24.11 9.57 -6.25
N GLU A 477 -24.11 10.88 -6.06
CA GLU A 477 -25.10 11.80 -6.63
C GLU A 477 -24.37 12.74 -7.58
N ARG A 478 -24.81 12.83 -8.83
CA ARG A 478 -24.14 13.71 -9.81
C ARG A 478 -24.25 15.17 -9.37
N ARG A 479 -23.14 15.87 -9.40
CA ARG A 479 -23.10 17.31 -9.18
C ARG A 479 -23.59 18.03 -10.43
N THR A 480 -24.39 19.07 -10.23
CA THR A 480 -24.61 20.09 -11.26
C THR A 480 -23.35 20.96 -11.29
N PRO A 481 -22.68 21.14 -12.44
CA PRO A 481 -21.54 22.06 -12.53
C PRO A 481 -21.98 23.44 -12.03
N VAL A 482 -21.25 23.98 -11.05
CA VAL A 482 -21.41 25.38 -10.67
C VAL A 482 -20.86 26.19 -11.84
N ARG A 483 -21.75 26.72 -12.69
CA ARG A 483 -21.39 27.82 -13.58
C ARG A 483 -21.15 29.01 -12.66
N GLU A 484 -19.92 29.48 -12.53
CA GLU A 484 -19.68 30.82 -11.98
C GLU A 484 -20.51 31.80 -12.82
N PRO A 485 -21.25 32.72 -12.16
CA PRO A 485 -21.88 33.81 -12.91
C PRO A 485 -20.76 34.51 -13.68
N ALA A 486 -20.94 34.63 -14.99
CA ALA A 486 -20.06 35.41 -15.84
C ALA A 486 -19.84 36.76 -15.13
N SER A 487 -18.61 37.03 -14.75
CA SER A 487 -18.24 38.31 -14.13
C SER A 487 -18.65 39.41 -15.15
N ASP A 488 -19.66 40.19 -14.75
CA ASP A 488 -20.18 41.30 -15.50
C ASP A 488 -19.17 42.47 -15.47
N LEU A 489 -18.02 42.23 -16.13
CA LEU A 489 -16.95 43.20 -16.33
C LEU A 489 -17.11 43.85 -17.71
N ARG A 490 -18.33 44.37 -18.00
CA ARG A 490 -18.51 45.42 -19.02
C ARG A 490 -19.57 46.42 -18.56
N ARG A 491 -19.25 47.22 -17.58
CA ARG A 491 -19.85 48.52 -17.52
C ARG A 491 -19.05 49.47 -18.42
N PRO A 492 -19.62 49.98 -19.49
CA PRO A 492 -18.97 51.05 -20.23
C PRO A 492 -18.87 52.27 -19.32
N VAL A 493 -17.70 52.85 -19.24
CA VAL A 493 -17.48 54.18 -18.63
C VAL A 493 -18.32 55.19 -19.44
N PRO A 494 -19.22 56.00 -18.81
CA PRO A 494 -19.89 57.08 -19.52
C PRO A 494 -18.83 58.09 -19.96
N GLY A 495 -18.82 58.41 -21.26
CA GLY A 495 -17.94 59.40 -21.82
C GLY A 495 -18.09 60.75 -21.15
N ALA A 496 -16.96 61.33 -20.82
CA ALA A 496 -16.86 62.77 -20.59
C ALA A 496 -16.93 63.42 -21.97
N GLY A 497 -18.06 64.03 -22.22
CA GLY A 497 -18.20 65.00 -23.31
C GLY A 497 -17.87 66.38 -22.78
N ASP A 498 -17.20 67.12 -23.66
CA ASP A 498 -16.86 68.55 -23.69
C ASP A 498 -15.82 69.05 -22.68
#